data_0c033e701723ccddd62e8d3b0596e02f
#
_entry.id   0c033e701723ccddd62e8d3b0596e02f
#
_cell.length_a   1.000
_cell.length_b   1.000
_cell.length_c   1.000
_cell.angle_alpha   90.00
_cell.angle_beta   90.00
_cell.angle_gamma   90.00
#
_symmetry.space_group_name_H-M   'P 1'
#
loop_
_entity.id
_entity.type
_entity.pdbx_description
1 polymer ?
#
loop_
_entity_poly.entity_id
_entity_poly.type
_entity_poly.pdbx_seq_one_letter_code
_entity_poly.pdbx_strand_id
1 'polypeptide(L)'
;EYLLNGTVCRLRDVNELFYDTGIGKEGYSIIGAINRCSAYLTRYGGHDQAAGVTLNFKDIPEFRRRINEYAFSLDFVTPVISLDCKLNPSALSLDLAFALEELEPFGFGNKTPLFGVFGVKLERITPVANNKHLRLLFTKGNNTFQTLLFGVTQEQFCFKEGDALDLAVALESSL
;
A
#
# COMPACT_ATOMS: atom_id res chain seq x y z
N GLU A 1 14.86 -13.78 8.22
CA GLU A 1 14.26 -12.53 7.71
C GLU A 1 14.06 -11.56 8.87
N TYR A 2 14.49 -10.32 8.67
CA TYR A 2 14.32 -9.26 9.68
C TYR A 2 13.54 -8.11 9.05
N LEU A 3 12.59 -7.55 9.80
CA LEU A 3 11.84 -6.35 9.39
C LEU A 3 12.55 -5.11 9.95
N LEU A 4 12.99 -4.23 9.06
CA LEU A 4 13.53 -2.92 9.38
C LEU A 4 12.61 -1.88 8.72
N ASN A 5 11.79 -1.21 9.53
CA ASN A 5 10.85 -0.16 9.08
C ASN A 5 9.99 -0.57 7.86
N GLY A 6 9.47 -1.81 7.86
CA GLY A 6 8.67 -2.36 6.78
C GLY A 6 9.48 -2.97 5.61
N THR A 7 10.80 -2.99 5.71
CA THR A 7 11.68 -3.57 4.69
C THR A 7 12.10 -4.98 5.10
N VAL A 8 11.93 -5.95 4.20
CA VAL A 8 12.36 -7.34 4.43
C VAL A 8 13.86 -7.45 4.15
N CYS A 9 14.61 -7.94 5.14
CA CYS A 9 16.05 -8.14 5.05
C CYS A 9 16.39 -9.62 5.08
N ARG A 10 17.26 -10.08 4.18
CA ARG A 10 17.81 -11.44 4.16
C ARG A 10 19.27 -11.43 4.55
N LEU A 11 19.64 -12.24 5.55
CA LEU A 11 21.03 -12.56 5.84
C LEU A 11 21.52 -13.59 4.83
N ARG A 12 22.52 -13.24 4.02
CA ARG A 12 23.21 -14.19 3.12
C ARG A 12 24.43 -14.79 3.76
N ASP A 13 25.17 -14.01 4.56
CA ASP A 13 26.34 -14.46 5.30
C ASP A 13 26.34 -13.88 6.70
N VAL A 14 27.06 -14.51 7.62
CA VAL A 14 27.13 -14.12 9.04
C VAL A 14 27.66 -12.69 9.24
N ASN A 15 28.30 -12.10 8.22
CA ASN A 15 28.93 -10.79 8.28
C ASN A 15 28.33 -9.74 7.34
N GLU A 16 27.40 -10.11 6.44
CA GLU A 16 26.80 -9.17 5.46
C GLU A 16 25.27 -9.26 5.47
N LEU A 17 24.62 -8.11 5.55
CA LEU A 17 23.19 -7.98 5.41
C LEU A 17 22.85 -7.46 4.01
N PHE A 18 22.01 -8.19 3.30
CA PHE A 18 21.49 -7.77 2.00
C PHE A 18 20.06 -7.27 2.14
N TYR A 19 19.85 -6.02 1.81
CA TYR A 19 18.53 -5.42 1.69
C TYR A 19 17.99 -5.61 0.28
N ASP A 20 16.95 -6.40 0.14
CA ASP A 20 16.23 -6.55 -1.11
C ASP A 20 14.91 -5.78 -0.97
N THR A 21 14.84 -4.62 -1.56
CA THR A 21 13.69 -3.73 -1.65
C THR A 21 13.36 -2.86 -0.42
N GLY A 22 13.73 -1.59 -0.45
CA GLY A 22 13.00 -0.55 0.26
C GLY A 22 11.94 0.02 -0.68
N ILE A 23 10.67 -0.07 -0.32
CA ILE A 23 9.61 0.64 -1.07
C ILE A 23 9.64 2.09 -0.62
N GLY A 24 10.09 2.98 -1.51
CA GLY A 24 10.01 4.42 -1.29
C GLY A 24 8.55 4.87 -1.21
N LYS A 25 8.21 5.65 -0.19
CA LYS A 25 6.93 6.38 -0.18
C LYS A 25 7.04 7.58 -1.11
N GLU A 26 5.94 8.00 -1.71
CA GLU A 26 5.86 9.23 -2.50
C GLU A 26 6.41 10.41 -1.67
N GLY A 27 7.39 11.13 -2.22
CA GLY A 27 8.13 12.19 -1.52
C GLY A 27 9.37 11.74 -0.72
N TYR A 28 9.65 10.42 -0.62
CA TYR A 28 10.85 9.89 0.01
C TYR A 28 11.70 9.11 -0.99
N SER A 29 12.83 9.66 -1.37
CA SER A 29 13.82 8.95 -2.20
C SER A 29 14.64 8.00 -1.36
N ILE A 30 14.42 6.69 -1.50
CA ILE A 30 15.19 5.69 -0.76
C ILE A 30 16.66 5.69 -1.17
N ILE A 31 16.97 5.87 -2.47
CA ILE A 31 18.35 5.97 -2.93
C ILE A 31 19.03 7.24 -2.41
N GLY A 32 18.28 8.34 -2.27
CA GLY A 32 18.77 9.58 -1.65
C GLY A 32 19.13 9.38 -0.18
N ALA A 33 18.33 8.64 0.57
CA ALA A 33 18.60 8.26 1.96
C ALA A 33 19.86 7.37 2.08
N ILE A 34 19.94 6.38 1.21
CA ILE A 34 21.08 5.43 1.15
C ILE A 34 22.38 6.16 0.82
N ASN A 35 22.37 7.09 -0.15
CA ASN A 35 23.54 7.89 -0.52
C ASN A 35 24.14 8.65 0.68
N ARG A 36 23.31 9.13 1.59
CA ARG A 36 23.76 9.81 2.83
C ARG A 36 24.42 8.86 3.83
N CYS A 37 24.16 7.57 3.69
CA CYS A 37 24.74 6.52 4.53
C CYS A 37 25.88 5.74 3.83
N SER A 38 26.36 6.22 2.67
CA SER A 38 27.33 5.52 1.81
C SER A 38 28.61 5.09 2.53
N ALA A 39 29.06 5.86 3.53
CA ALA A 39 30.25 5.55 4.33
C ALA A 39 30.16 4.22 5.11
N TYR A 40 28.97 3.69 5.32
CA TYR A 40 28.71 2.44 6.05
C TYR A 40 28.37 1.28 5.11
N LEU A 41 28.39 1.51 3.80
CA LEU A 41 27.96 0.56 2.79
C LEU A 41 29.13 0.04 1.98
N THR A 42 29.16 -1.26 1.73
CA THR A 42 30.12 -1.91 0.82
C THR A 42 29.65 -1.79 -0.63
N ARG A 43 28.35 -1.93 -0.87
CA ARG A 43 27.71 -1.78 -2.18
C ARG A 43 26.30 -1.24 -1.97
N TYR A 44 25.83 -0.45 -2.91
CA TYR A 44 24.44 -0.01 -2.95
C TYR A 44 24.07 0.43 -4.37
N GLY A 45 22.76 0.46 -4.65
CA GLY A 45 22.22 0.94 -5.92
C GLY A 45 20.72 0.81 -5.94
N GLY A 46 20.10 1.50 -6.89
CA GLY A 46 18.65 1.51 -7.05
C GLY A 46 18.13 2.83 -7.58
N HIS A 47 16.86 3.07 -7.36
CA HIS A 47 16.16 4.30 -7.73
C HIS A 47 15.27 4.77 -6.57
N ASP A 48 14.51 5.86 -6.77
CA ASP A 48 13.76 6.51 -5.69
C ASP A 48 12.76 5.59 -4.97
N GLN A 49 12.22 4.59 -5.64
CA GLN A 49 11.20 3.69 -5.09
C GLN A 49 11.74 2.35 -4.60
N ALA A 50 12.91 1.91 -5.12
CA ALA A 50 13.50 0.65 -4.71
C ALA A 50 15.03 0.71 -4.79
N ALA A 51 15.71 0.25 -3.73
CA ALA A 51 17.16 0.23 -3.69
C ALA A 51 17.67 -0.95 -2.85
N GLY A 52 18.86 -1.44 -3.20
CA GLY A 52 19.55 -2.49 -2.48
C GLY A 52 20.85 -1.98 -1.85
N VAL A 53 21.21 -2.51 -0.70
CA VAL A 53 22.45 -2.21 0.00
C VAL A 53 23.15 -3.47 0.49
N THR A 54 24.47 -3.43 0.54
CA THR A 54 25.32 -4.41 1.21
C THR A 54 26.17 -3.69 2.24
N LEU A 55 26.15 -4.16 3.48
CA LEU A 55 26.95 -3.58 4.57
C LEU A 55 27.41 -4.66 5.54
N ASN A 56 28.45 -4.35 6.32
CA ASN A 56 28.91 -5.25 7.38
C ASN A 56 27.89 -5.28 8.52
N PHE A 57 27.79 -6.44 9.17
CA PHE A 57 26.86 -6.62 10.30
C PHE A 57 27.08 -5.61 11.44
N LYS A 58 28.36 -5.28 11.73
CA LYS A 58 28.72 -4.28 12.74
C LYS A 58 28.20 -2.86 12.46
N ASP A 59 27.99 -2.53 11.17
CA ASP A 59 27.58 -1.20 10.73
C ASP A 59 26.05 -1.01 10.68
N ILE A 60 25.28 -2.10 10.89
CA ILE A 60 23.82 -2.08 10.87
C ILE A 60 23.22 -1.06 11.88
N PRO A 61 23.66 -1.02 13.16
CA PRO A 61 23.08 -0.09 14.10
C PRO A 61 23.24 1.37 13.68
N GLU A 62 24.42 1.74 13.19
CA GLU A 62 24.70 3.11 12.76
C GLU A 62 24.01 3.44 11.43
N PHE A 63 23.97 2.51 10.48
CA PHE A 63 23.18 2.66 9.27
C PHE A 63 21.71 2.91 9.58
N ARG A 64 21.12 2.09 10.48
CA ARG A 64 19.72 2.24 10.93
C ARG A 64 19.49 3.61 11.56
N ARG A 65 20.38 4.05 12.44
CA ARG A 65 20.27 5.36 13.09
C ARG A 65 20.26 6.48 12.06
N ARG A 66 21.20 6.49 11.13
CA ARG A 66 21.35 7.54 10.10
C ARG A 66 20.20 7.60 9.12
N ILE A 67 19.74 6.45 8.63
CA ILE A 67 18.63 6.43 7.67
C ILE A 67 17.32 6.90 8.32
N ASN A 68 17.11 6.57 9.60
CA ASN A 68 15.96 7.05 10.36
C ASN A 68 16.05 8.55 10.66
N GLU A 69 17.23 9.07 11.07
CA GLU A 69 17.43 10.50 11.27
C GLU A 69 17.11 11.30 10.00
N TYR A 70 17.55 10.80 8.86
CA TYR A 70 17.20 11.42 7.58
C TYR A 70 15.69 11.36 7.32
N ALA A 71 15.04 10.22 7.52
CA ALA A 71 13.61 10.08 7.35
C ALA A 71 12.82 11.05 8.25
N PHE A 72 13.24 11.20 9.52
CA PHE A 72 12.62 12.14 10.47
C PHE A 72 12.89 13.62 10.16
N SER A 73 13.96 13.91 9.40
CA SER A 73 14.28 15.29 8.99
C SER A 73 13.45 15.79 7.81
N LEU A 74 12.72 14.89 7.16
CA LEU A 74 11.82 15.24 6.05
C LEU A 74 10.44 15.59 6.59
N ASP A 75 9.86 16.64 6.04
CA ASP A 75 8.45 16.94 6.29
C ASP A 75 7.61 15.78 5.73
N PHE A 76 6.89 15.08 6.61
CA PHE A 76 6.02 14.01 6.20
C PHE A 76 4.88 14.57 5.36
N VAL A 77 4.92 14.30 4.06
CA VAL A 77 3.76 14.53 3.20
C VAL A 77 2.65 13.59 3.69
N THR A 78 1.52 14.15 4.06
CA THR A 78 0.33 13.36 4.39
C THR A 78 0.04 12.43 3.22
N PRO A 79 -0.09 11.11 3.43
CA PRO A 79 -0.42 10.20 2.35
C PRO A 79 -1.71 10.65 1.65
N VAL A 80 -1.64 10.87 0.34
CA VAL A 80 -2.77 11.26 -0.48
C VAL A 80 -3.17 10.07 -1.36
N ILE A 81 -4.46 9.74 -1.36
CA ILE A 81 -5.02 8.78 -2.30
C ILE A 81 -5.56 9.58 -3.49
N SER A 82 -4.92 9.42 -4.65
CA SER A 82 -5.41 9.99 -5.89
C SER A 82 -6.52 9.11 -6.45
N LEU A 83 -7.66 9.70 -6.72
CA LEU A 83 -8.82 9.03 -7.32
C LEU A 83 -8.92 9.45 -8.79
N ASP A 84 -9.17 8.49 -9.68
CA ASP A 84 -9.34 8.79 -11.11
C ASP A 84 -10.69 9.46 -11.37
N CYS A 85 -11.74 8.99 -10.73
CA CYS A 85 -13.01 9.69 -10.76
C CYS A 85 -13.92 9.36 -9.57
N LYS A 86 -14.98 10.17 -9.43
CA LYS A 86 -16.09 9.91 -8.51
C LYS A 86 -17.09 8.96 -9.16
N LEU A 87 -17.45 7.89 -8.45
CA LEU A 87 -18.41 6.89 -8.92
C LEU A 87 -19.70 6.99 -8.12
N ASN A 88 -20.83 7.03 -8.82
CA ASN A 88 -22.13 6.86 -8.20
C ASN A 88 -22.45 5.36 -8.13
N PRO A 89 -22.90 4.82 -6.99
CA PRO A 89 -23.30 3.41 -6.89
C PRO A 89 -24.34 2.94 -7.92
N SER A 90 -25.16 3.83 -8.45
CA SER A 90 -26.11 3.50 -9.52
C SER A 90 -25.44 3.16 -10.87
N ALA A 91 -24.19 3.53 -11.06
CA ALA A 91 -23.40 3.21 -12.26
C ALA A 91 -22.62 1.90 -12.13
N LEU A 92 -22.64 1.26 -10.96
CA LEU A 92 -22.01 -0.04 -10.76
C LEU A 92 -22.71 -1.10 -11.60
N SER A 93 -21.99 -1.68 -12.55
CA SER A 93 -22.50 -2.73 -13.43
C SER A 93 -21.37 -3.64 -13.88
N LEU A 94 -21.69 -4.84 -14.33
CA LEU A 94 -20.72 -5.73 -14.95
C LEU A 94 -20.17 -5.15 -16.26
N ASP A 95 -21.00 -4.44 -17.02
CA ASP A 95 -20.55 -3.79 -18.27
C ASP A 95 -19.47 -2.74 -17.99
N LEU A 96 -19.60 -1.98 -16.89
CA LEU A 96 -18.55 -1.05 -16.48
C LEU A 96 -17.25 -1.79 -16.10
N ALA A 97 -17.36 -2.89 -15.37
CA ALA A 97 -16.20 -3.69 -14.98
C ALA A 97 -15.48 -4.25 -16.24
N PHE A 98 -16.21 -4.83 -17.20
CA PHE A 98 -15.66 -5.32 -18.46
C PHE A 98 -15.04 -4.20 -19.31
N ALA A 99 -15.67 -3.01 -19.36
CA ALA A 99 -15.09 -1.88 -20.08
C ALA A 99 -13.76 -1.40 -19.45
N LEU A 100 -13.57 -1.56 -18.15
CA LEU A 100 -12.32 -1.25 -17.48
C LEU A 100 -11.22 -2.28 -17.77
N GLU A 101 -11.57 -3.54 -18.00
CA GLU A 101 -10.63 -4.58 -18.43
C GLU A 101 -9.98 -4.27 -19.79
N GLU A 102 -10.65 -3.51 -20.67
CA GLU A 102 -10.07 -3.05 -21.93
C GLU A 102 -8.86 -2.11 -21.74
N LEU A 103 -8.69 -1.54 -20.54
CA LEU A 103 -7.54 -0.69 -20.20
C LEU A 103 -6.30 -1.50 -19.79
N GLU A 104 -6.41 -2.82 -19.66
CA GLU A 104 -5.29 -3.70 -19.30
C GLU A 104 -4.22 -3.76 -20.40
N PRO A 105 -2.94 -4.10 -20.08
CA PRO A 105 -2.47 -4.54 -18.77
C PRO A 105 -2.17 -3.39 -17.82
N PHE A 106 -2.59 -3.52 -16.56
CA PHE A 106 -2.23 -2.58 -15.50
C PHE A 106 -0.82 -2.82 -14.97
N GLY A 107 -0.16 -1.75 -14.53
CA GLY A 107 1.19 -1.81 -13.98
C GLY A 107 1.80 -0.43 -13.77
N PHE A 108 3.14 -0.36 -13.79
CA PHE A 108 3.86 0.90 -13.66
C PHE A 108 3.56 1.82 -14.87
N GLY A 109 2.99 2.99 -14.59
CA GLY A 109 2.59 3.95 -15.66
C GLY A 109 1.16 3.76 -16.19
N ASN A 110 0.49 2.62 -15.88
CA ASN A 110 -0.92 2.39 -16.17
C ASN A 110 -1.56 1.72 -14.95
N LYS A 111 -1.85 2.51 -13.92
CA LYS A 111 -2.39 1.98 -12.66
C LYS A 111 -3.84 1.53 -12.84
N THR A 112 -4.25 0.52 -12.07
CA THR A 112 -5.66 0.15 -11.96
C THR A 112 -6.49 1.37 -11.54
N PRO A 113 -7.56 1.71 -12.26
CA PRO A 113 -8.41 2.86 -11.93
C PRO A 113 -8.98 2.77 -10.52
N LEU A 114 -8.88 3.86 -9.76
CA LEU A 114 -9.36 3.96 -8.39
C LEU A 114 -10.51 4.97 -8.33
N PHE A 115 -11.66 4.51 -7.87
CA PHE A 115 -12.88 5.29 -7.82
C PHE A 115 -13.22 5.75 -6.41
N GLY A 116 -13.67 7.01 -6.28
CA GLY A 116 -14.21 7.53 -5.03
C GLY A 116 -15.72 7.32 -4.93
N VAL A 117 -16.19 6.60 -3.92
CA VAL A 117 -17.62 6.45 -3.61
C VAL A 117 -17.87 7.08 -2.25
N PHE A 118 -18.55 8.23 -2.25
CA PHE A 118 -18.63 9.09 -1.08
C PHE A 118 -20.00 9.00 -0.38
N GLY A 119 -19.99 9.15 0.94
CA GLY A 119 -21.20 9.22 1.77
C GLY A 119 -22.04 7.95 1.68
N VAL A 120 -21.40 6.79 1.80
CA VAL A 120 -22.07 5.49 1.85
C VAL A 120 -22.22 5.03 3.30
N LYS A 121 -23.27 4.29 3.59
CA LYS A 121 -23.51 3.72 4.91
C LYS A 121 -23.06 2.26 4.93
N LEU A 122 -22.25 1.88 5.90
CA LEU A 122 -21.85 0.50 6.14
C LEU A 122 -23.02 -0.25 6.81
N GLU A 123 -23.61 -1.21 6.11
CA GLU A 123 -24.75 -1.97 6.61
C GLU A 123 -24.35 -3.29 7.26
N ARG A 124 -23.29 -3.96 6.75
CA ARG A 124 -22.87 -5.25 7.28
C ARG A 124 -21.38 -5.51 7.06
N ILE A 125 -20.79 -6.14 8.06
CA ILE A 125 -19.42 -6.65 8.05
C ILE A 125 -19.48 -8.17 8.12
N THR A 126 -18.90 -8.86 7.14
CA THR A 126 -18.87 -10.33 7.10
C THR A 126 -17.44 -10.80 6.91
N PRO A 127 -16.82 -11.45 7.92
CA PRO A 127 -15.51 -12.07 7.74
C PRO A 127 -15.56 -13.20 6.71
N VAL A 128 -14.54 -13.27 5.85
CA VAL A 128 -14.39 -14.30 4.84
C VAL A 128 -12.97 -14.87 4.86
N ALA A 129 -12.76 -16.02 4.23
CA ALA A 129 -11.47 -16.70 4.18
C ALA A 129 -10.82 -16.89 5.57
N ASN A 130 -11.55 -17.45 6.52
CA ASN A 130 -11.12 -17.67 7.91
C ASN A 130 -10.67 -16.36 8.59
N ASN A 131 -11.47 -15.30 8.45
CA ASN A 131 -11.23 -13.95 9.01
C ASN A 131 -9.96 -13.26 8.48
N LYS A 132 -9.50 -13.63 7.26
CA LYS A 132 -8.36 -12.95 6.62
C LYS A 132 -8.77 -11.72 5.80
N HIS A 133 -10.04 -11.64 5.43
CA HIS A 133 -10.61 -10.57 4.61
C HIS A 133 -12.01 -10.25 5.11
N LEU A 134 -12.51 -9.08 4.73
CA LEU A 134 -13.88 -8.66 5.06
C LEU A 134 -14.68 -8.44 3.78
N ARG A 135 -15.91 -8.95 3.78
CA ARG A 135 -16.94 -8.55 2.83
C ARG A 135 -17.81 -7.49 3.51
N LEU A 136 -17.87 -6.32 2.90
CA LEU A 136 -18.58 -5.16 3.44
C LEU A 136 -19.75 -4.85 2.54
N LEU A 137 -20.94 -4.69 3.15
CA LEU A 137 -22.17 -4.29 2.46
C LEU A 137 -22.43 -2.82 2.71
N PHE A 138 -22.62 -2.06 1.66
CA PHE A 138 -22.88 -0.63 1.72
C PHE A 138 -24.20 -0.26 1.05
N THR A 139 -24.79 0.83 1.54
CA THR A 139 -25.98 1.44 0.91
C THR A 139 -25.74 2.93 0.65
N LYS A 140 -26.33 3.44 -0.41
CA LYS A 140 -26.45 4.87 -0.70
C LYS A 140 -27.75 5.15 -1.45
N GLY A 141 -28.67 5.84 -0.80
CA GLY A 141 -30.03 5.98 -1.32
C GLY A 141 -30.68 4.61 -1.50
N ASN A 142 -31.13 4.31 -2.72
CA ASN A 142 -31.74 3.02 -3.05
C ASN A 142 -30.74 1.97 -3.58
N ASN A 143 -29.46 2.32 -3.65
CA ASN A 143 -28.44 1.41 -4.19
C ASN A 143 -27.74 0.67 -3.07
N THR A 144 -27.56 -0.63 -3.27
CA THR A 144 -26.80 -1.51 -2.37
C THR A 144 -25.71 -2.19 -3.17
N PHE A 145 -24.48 -2.24 -2.61
CA PHE A 145 -23.35 -2.88 -3.25
C PHE A 145 -22.41 -3.50 -2.21
N GLN A 146 -21.54 -4.38 -2.65
CA GLN A 146 -20.59 -5.06 -1.79
C GLN A 146 -19.15 -4.74 -2.23
N THR A 147 -18.26 -4.73 -1.24
CA THR A 147 -16.81 -4.66 -1.47
C THR A 147 -16.10 -5.76 -0.71
N LEU A 148 -14.90 -6.11 -1.17
CA LEU A 148 -13.97 -6.96 -0.45
C LEU A 148 -12.80 -6.10 0.05
N LEU A 149 -12.53 -6.19 1.34
CA LEU A 149 -11.35 -5.58 1.96
C LEU A 149 -10.36 -6.70 2.29
N PHE A 150 -9.28 -6.76 1.52
CA PHE A 150 -8.27 -7.80 1.64
C PHE A 150 -7.26 -7.50 2.75
N GLY A 151 -6.78 -8.55 3.43
CA GLY A 151 -5.70 -8.46 4.40
C GLY A 151 -6.06 -7.81 5.73
N VAL A 152 -7.35 -7.58 6.02
CA VAL A 152 -7.84 -6.97 7.26
C VAL A 152 -8.78 -7.93 7.97
N THR A 153 -8.53 -8.20 9.24
CA THR A 153 -9.43 -9.00 10.09
C THR A 153 -10.52 -8.13 10.70
N GLN A 154 -11.58 -8.75 11.20
CA GLN A 154 -12.68 -8.00 11.84
C GLN A 154 -12.20 -7.20 13.06
N GLU A 155 -11.22 -7.70 13.80
CA GLU A 155 -10.67 -7.04 14.99
C GLU A 155 -9.79 -5.83 14.62
N GLN A 156 -9.19 -5.84 13.43
CA GLN A 156 -8.36 -4.74 12.91
C GLN A 156 -9.19 -3.63 12.25
N PHE A 157 -10.44 -3.94 11.87
CA PHE A 157 -11.30 -3.00 11.19
C PHE A 157 -11.90 -2.01 12.18
N CYS A 158 -11.59 -0.73 12.02
CA CYS A 158 -11.91 0.32 13.00
C CYS A 158 -13.32 0.91 12.86
N PHE A 159 -14.08 0.51 11.83
CA PHE A 159 -15.44 0.99 11.60
C PHE A 159 -16.48 -0.05 12.02
N LYS A 160 -17.70 0.39 12.24
CA LYS A 160 -18.83 -0.44 12.66
C LYS A 160 -20.04 -0.27 11.75
N GLU A 161 -20.93 -1.24 11.77
CA GLU A 161 -22.21 -1.17 11.08
C GLU A 161 -22.99 0.07 11.50
N GLY A 162 -23.49 0.81 10.51
CA GLY A 162 -24.15 2.11 10.69
C GLY A 162 -23.26 3.32 10.39
N ASP A 163 -21.94 3.17 10.34
CA ASP A 163 -21.04 4.29 10.05
C ASP A 163 -21.20 4.79 8.61
N ALA A 164 -21.06 6.12 8.44
CA ALA A 164 -21.00 6.76 7.14
C ALA A 164 -19.55 6.89 6.71
N LEU A 165 -19.21 6.41 5.51
CA LEU A 165 -17.84 6.30 5.02
C LEU A 165 -17.71 6.88 3.60
N ASP A 166 -16.48 7.28 3.28
CA ASP A 166 -16.03 7.53 1.92
C ASP A 166 -15.06 6.41 1.53
N LEU A 167 -15.23 5.87 0.34
CA LEU A 167 -14.48 4.71 -0.12
C LEU A 167 -13.59 5.07 -1.30
N ALA A 168 -12.38 4.51 -1.33
CA ALA A 168 -11.55 4.40 -2.51
C ALA A 168 -11.57 2.93 -2.95
N VAL A 169 -12.13 2.63 -4.13
CA VAL A 169 -12.37 1.26 -4.60
C VAL A 169 -11.87 1.06 -6.03
N ALA A 170 -11.32 -0.11 -6.31
CA ALA A 170 -11.16 -0.63 -7.65
C ALA A 170 -12.36 -1.50 -8.01
N LEU A 171 -12.70 -1.58 -9.29
CA LEU A 171 -13.72 -2.48 -9.80
C LEU A 171 -13.05 -3.66 -10.50
N GLU A 172 -13.48 -4.84 -10.14
CA GLU A 172 -13.03 -6.10 -10.75
C GLU A 172 -14.25 -6.96 -11.08
N SER A 173 -14.24 -7.64 -12.24
CA SER A 173 -15.21 -8.67 -12.53
C SER A 173 -14.80 -9.94 -11.76
N SER A 174 -15.71 -10.50 -10.97
CA SER A 174 -15.56 -11.86 -10.41
C SER A 174 -16.45 -12.79 -11.22
N LEU A 175 -15.85 -13.51 -12.13
CA LEU A 175 -16.47 -14.68 -12.77
C LEU A 175 -16.34 -15.91 -11.87
#